data_0f5ef9ffd38fc3ce2112d43057874e47
#
_entry.id   0f5ef9ffd38fc3ce2112d43057874e47
#
_cell.length_a   1.000
_cell.length_b   1.000
_cell.length_c   1.000
_cell.angle_alpha   90.00
_cell.angle_beta   90.00
_cell.angle_gamma   90.00
#
_symmetry.space_group_name_H-M   'P 1'
#
loop_
_entity.id
_entity.type
_entity.pdbx_description
1 polymer ?
#
loop_
_entity_poly.entity_id
_entity_poly.type
_entity_poly.pdbx_seq_one_letter_code
_entity_poly.pdbx_strand_id
1 'polypeptide(L)'
;QYIDLFKNKFVAFLDIGLDRTTIIFFVNQKLESFNSISIGGNHISNDISQIMKLSLKESEELKKTFNKSEIDFSYNSTDSKNDTNMIKKIIGKNISIDLLKKVVLSRIEEIIELSFKSINISNNIDKQQNLNLVLIGKGSKIFNKNSFQIEDNYNFNEINFYEENDVEICRAGLIFEENFQNENLQNLKKNQK
;
A
#
# COMPACT_ATOMS: atom_id res chain seq x y z
N GLN A 1 -14.29 -0.09 10.27
CA GLN A 1 -14.88 -1.11 9.38
C GLN A 1 -13.92 -2.27 9.12
N TYR A 2 -12.62 -2.01 8.83
CA TYR A 2 -11.63 -3.07 8.59
C TYR A 2 -11.09 -3.70 9.88
N ILE A 3 -11.11 -2.98 10.99
CA ILE A 3 -10.62 -3.47 12.28
C ILE A 3 -11.43 -4.66 12.78
N ASP A 4 -12.75 -4.68 12.54
CA ASP A 4 -13.63 -5.79 12.94
C ASP A 4 -13.36 -7.09 12.17
N LEU A 5 -12.77 -6.99 10.96
CA LEU A 5 -12.36 -8.15 10.17
C LEU A 5 -11.10 -8.82 10.75
N PHE A 6 -10.28 -8.04 11.46
CA PHE A 6 -9.02 -8.51 12.03
C PHE A 6 -9.17 -8.65 13.55
N LYS A 7 -9.66 -9.79 14.00
CA LYS A 7 -9.65 -10.16 15.42
C LYS A 7 -8.24 -10.36 15.99
N ASN A 8 -7.23 -10.01 15.21
CA ASN A 8 -5.83 -10.19 15.56
C ASN A 8 -5.32 -9.04 16.42
N LYS A 9 -4.37 -9.38 17.27
CA LYS A 9 -3.82 -8.46 18.26
C LYS A 9 -3.10 -7.27 17.64
N PHE A 10 -2.38 -7.50 16.52
CA PHE A 10 -1.55 -6.48 15.86
C PHE A 10 -1.96 -6.31 14.40
N VAL A 11 -2.33 -5.10 14.02
CA VAL A 11 -2.72 -4.76 12.65
C VAL A 11 -2.09 -3.44 12.25
N ALA A 12 -1.36 -3.43 11.15
CA ALA A 12 -0.82 -2.22 10.53
C ALA A 12 -1.56 -1.95 9.21
N PHE A 13 -2.08 -0.74 9.07
CA PHE A 13 -2.58 -0.23 7.80
C PHE A 13 -1.51 0.64 7.17
N LEU A 14 -1.20 0.38 5.91
CA LEU A 14 -0.25 1.16 5.14
C LEU A 14 -0.99 1.77 3.93
N ASP A 15 -1.28 3.06 4.04
CA ASP A 15 -1.90 3.85 2.97
C ASP A 15 -0.81 4.44 2.10
N ILE A 16 -0.69 3.91 0.88
CA ILE A 16 0.33 4.35 -0.08
C ILE A 16 -0.31 5.27 -1.10
N GLY A 17 -0.14 6.57 -0.84
CA GLY A 17 -0.59 7.63 -1.73
C GLY A 17 0.40 7.91 -2.87
N LEU A 18 0.22 9.06 -3.53
CA LEU A 18 1.08 9.49 -4.64
C LEU A 18 2.46 9.94 -4.13
N ASP A 19 2.49 10.88 -3.17
CA ASP A 19 3.72 11.54 -2.68
C ASP A 19 4.05 11.19 -1.22
N ARG A 20 3.16 10.50 -0.54
CA ARG A 20 3.36 10.08 0.85
C ARG A 20 2.74 8.74 1.15
N THR A 21 3.25 8.11 2.18
CA THR A 21 2.71 6.88 2.75
C THR A 21 2.40 7.10 4.21
N THR A 22 1.21 6.71 4.64
CA THR A 22 0.78 6.80 6.04
C THR A 22 0.67 5.39 6.62
N ILE A 23 1.30 5.19 7.77
CA ILE A 23 1.16 3.96 8.55
C ILE A 23 0.30 4.23 9.77
N ILE A 24 -0.66 3.34 10.03
CA ILE A 24 -1.57 3.38 11.17
C ILE A 24 -1.51 2.03 11.85
N PHE A 25 -1.13 2.00 13.12
CA PHE A 25 -0.90 0.77 13.86
C PHE A 25 -1.90 0.60 15.00
N PHE A 26 -2.53 -0.56 15.04
CA PHE A 26 -3.51 -0.95 16.05
C PHE A 26 -3.03 -2.14 16.86
N VAL A 27 -3.30 -2.07 18.16
CA VAL A 27 -3.10 -3.16 19.12
C VAL A 27 -4.43 -3.47 19.81
N ASN A 28 -4.91 -4.70 19.71
CA ASN A 28 -6.21 -5.10 20.27
C ASN A 28 -7.34 -4.12 19.87
N GLN A 29 -7.41 -3.75 18.59
CA GLN A 29 -8.40 -2.82 18.01
C GLN A 29 -8.30 -1.37 18.52
N LYS A 30 -7.27 -1.02 19.29
CA LYS A 30 -7.02 0.35 19.73
C LYS A 30 -5.89 0.95 18.89
N LEU A 31 -6.07 2.20 18.48
CA LEU A 31 -5.01 2.96 17.82
C LEU A 31 -3.85 3.13 18.79
N GLU A 32 -2.69 2.59 18.41
CA GLU A 32 -1.45 2.69 19.19
C GLU A 32 -0.55 3.80 18.67
N SER A 33 -0.37 3.84 17.35
CA SER A 33 0.47 4.87 16.73
C SER A 33 0.09 5.10 15.27
N PHE A 34 0.44 6.27 14.76
CA PHE A 34 0.39 6.57 13.33
C PHE A 34 1.49 7.55 12.96
N ASN A 35 1.95 7.48 11.74
CA ASN A 35 2.88 8.44 11.17
C ASN A 35 2.75 8.48 9.64
N SER A 36 3.31 9.53 9.03
CA SER A 36 3.32 9.70 7.58
C SER A 36 4.72 10.07 7.12
N ILE A 37 5.22 9.34 6.13
CA ILE A 37 6.50 9.60 5.47
C ILE A 37 6.26 10.27 4.11
N SER A 38 7.16 11.15 3.69
CA SER A 38 7.05 11.88 2.41
C SER A 38 7.60 11.06 1.23
N ILE A 39 7.20 9.77 1.15
CA ILE A 39 7.55 8.86 0.07
C ILE A 39 6.27 8.11 -0.32
N GLY A 40 6.00 8.02 -1.64
CA GLY A 40 4.83 7.34 -2.18
C GLY A 40 5.06 6.85 -3.61
N GLY A 41 3.98 6.50 -4.30
CA GLY A 41 4.03 5.92 -5.65
C GLY A 41 4.74 6.76 -6.71
N ASN A 42 4.77 8.09 -6.54
CA ASN A 42 5.46 9.00 -7.46
C ASN A 42 6.99 8.84 -7.40
N HIS A 43 7.53 8.49 -6.25
CA HIS A 43 8.97 8.23 -6.09
C HIS A 43 9.40 7.01 -6.91
N ILE A 44 8.57 5.98 -7.00
CA ILE A 44 8.82 4.81 -7.87
C ILE A 44 8.88 5.24 -9.34
N SER A 45 7.95 6.10 -9.79
CA SER A 45 7.95 6.61 -11.16
C SER A 45 9.19 7.47 -11.46
N ASN A 46 9.63 8.27 -10.49
CA ASN A 46 10.84 9.07 -10.60
C ASN A 46 12.10 8.19 -10.70
N ASP A 47 12.21 7.13 -9.89
CA ASP A 47 13.34 6.20 -9.96
C ASP A 47 13.40 5.49 -11.32
N ILE A 48 12.25 5.02 -11.82
CA ILE A 48 12.15 4.42 -13.15
C ILE A 48 12.59 5.43 -14.22
N SER A 49 12.11 6.68 -14.11
CA SER A 49 12.47 7.75 -15.05
C SER A 49 13.98 8.00 -15.10
N GLN A 50 14.61 8.12 -13.94
CA GLN A 50 16.04 8.42 -13.83
C GLN A 50 16.91 7.25 -14.31
N ILE A 51 16.60 6.03 -13.86
CA ILE A 51 17.43 4.85 -14.13
C ILE A 51 17.24 4.37 -15.56
N MET A 52 16.00 4.39 -16.08
CA MET A 52 15.70 3.95 -17.44
C MET A 52 15.81 5.06 -18.48
N LYS A 53 16.08 6.29 -18.07
CA LYS A 53 16.12 7.48 -18.94
C LYS A 53 14.83 7.66 -19.75
N LEU A 54 13.70 7.51 -19.06
CA LEU A 54 12.35 7.69 -19.60
C LEU A 54 11.74 9.01 -19.12
N SER A 55 10.75 9.50 -19.86
CA SER A 55 9.89 10.57 -19.33
C SER A 55 9.06 10.08 -18.15
N LEU A 56 8.65 10.97 -17.26
CA LEU A 56 7.79 10.61 -16.12
C LEU A 56 6.48 9.93 -16.55
N LYS A 57 5.91 10.35 -17.67
CA LYS A 57 4.71 9.76 -18.23
C LYS A 57 4.91 8.30 -18.63
N GLU A 58 6.00 8.01 -19.36
CA GLU A 58 6.37 6.65 -19.75
C GLU A 58 6.65 5.79 -18.52
N SER A 59 7.32 6.36 -17.52
CA SER A 59 7.64 5.67 -16.25
C SER A 59 6.39 5.32 -15.46
N GLU A 60 5.42 6.22 -15.39
CA GLU A 60 4.14 5.98 -14.72
C GLU A 60 3.33 4.88 -15.42
N GLU A 61 3.32 4.87 -16.75
CA GLU A 61 2.68 3.83 -17.52
C GLU A 61 3.39 2.48 -17.36
N LEU A 62 4.72 2.48 -17.35
CA LEU A 62 5.52 1.27 -17.09
C LEU A 62 5.27 0.72 -15.69
N LYS A 63 5.20 1.58 -14.67
CA LYS A 63 4.85 1.20 -13.31
C LYS A 63 3.46 0.55 -13.22
N LYS A 64 2.47 1.11 -13.91
CA LYS A 64 1.11 0.54 -13.95
C LYS A 64 1.05 -0.82 -14.64
N THR A 65 1.88 -1.03 -15.66
CA THR A 65 1.96 -2.34 -16.35
C THR A 65 2.75 -3.35 -15.55
N PHE A 66 3.69 -2.93 -14.70
CA PHE A 66 4.49 -3.80 -13.86
C PHE A 66 3.64 -4.73 -12.98
N ASN A 67 2.55 -4.25 -12.43
CA ASN A 67 1.65 -5.04 -11.59
C ASN A 67 0.74 -5.99 -12.40
N LYS A 68 0.43 -5.65 -13.65
CA LYS A 68 -0.34 -6.51 -14.54
C LYS A 68 0.50 -7.65 -15.13
N SER A 69 1.81 -7.57 -15.04
CA SER A 69 2.77 -8.42 -15.72
C SER A 69 3.33 -9.58 -14.87
N GLU A 70 2.60 -10.07 -13.84
CA GLU A 70 2.63 -11.51 -13.55
C GLU A 70 2.13 -12.32 -14.74
N ILE A 71 1.55 -11.64 -15.70
CA ILE A 71 1.33 -12.12 -17.04
C ILE A 71 2.71 -12.43 -17.60
N ASP A 72 2.99 -13.72 -17.71
CA ASP A 72 3.97 -14.29 -18.61
C ASP A 72 4.33 -13.30 -19.72
N PHE A 73 5.58 -12.84 -19.73
CA PHE A 73 6.17 -12.27 -20.93
C PHE A 73 6.33 -13.35 -22.03
N SER A 74 5.62 -14.47 -21.89
CA SER A 74 5.41 -15.42 -22.96
C SER A 74 4.46 -14.78 -23.99
N TYR A 75 4.92 -14.72 -25.18
CA TYR A 75 4.46 -14.03 -26.40
C TYR A 75 3.02 -14.35 -26.87
N ASN A 76 2.13 -14.88 -26.03
CA ASN A 76 0.86 -15.51 -26.43
C ASN A 76 -0.41 -14.98 -25.74
N SER A 77 -0.57 -13.70 -25.50
CA SER A 77 -1.89 -13.19 -25.12
C SER A 77 -2.42 -12.14 -26.10
N THR A 78 -3.47 -12.56 -26.80
CA THR A 78 -4.21 -11.84 -27.85
C THR A 78 -5.19 -10.77 -27.34
N ASP A 79 -5.14 -10.34 -26.09
CA ASP A 79 -6.11 -9.44 -25.50
C ASP A 79 -5.49 -8.13 -24.99
N SER A 80 -5.92 -7.07 -25.61
CA SER A 80 -5.77 -5.63 -25.41
C SER A 80 -4.73 -4.93 -26.30
N LYS A 81 -5.25 -4.39 -27.40
CA LYS A 81 -4.47 -3.67 -28.45
C LYS A 81 -3.75 -2.39 -27.98
N ASN A 82 -4.07 -1.84 -26.82
CA ASN A 82 -3.48 -0.59 -26.34
C ASN A 82 -2.24 -0.81 -25.44
N ASP A 83 -2.23 -1.86 -24.62
CA ASP A 83 -1.12 -2.17 -23.73
C ASP A 83 0.09 -2.73 -24.49
N THR A 84 -0.16 -3.49 -25.57
CA THR A 84 0.90 -4.06 -26.42
C THR A 84 1.74 -3.02 -27.16
N ASN A 85 1.15 -1.89 -27.56
CA ASN A 85 1.91 -0.83 -28.27
C ASN A 85 2.89 -0.08 -27.36
N MET A 86 2.58 0.07 -26.09
CA MET A 86 3.48 0.69 -25.12
C MET A 86 4.60 -0.26 -24.72
N ILE A 87 4.30 -1.51 -24.45
CA ILE A 87 5.30 -2.54 -24.15
C ILE A 87 6.25 -2.68 -25.35
N LYS A 88 5.76 -2.65 -26.60
CA LYS A 88 6.60 -2.65 -27.80
C LYS A 88 7.50 -1.41 -27.91
N LYS A 89 7.03 -0.22 -27.52
CA LYS A 89 7.86 0.98 -27.48
C LYS A 89 8.95 0.89 -26.40
N ILE A 90 8.65 0.27 -25.28
CA ILE A 90 9.57 0.07 -24.16
C ILE A 90 10.60 -1.00 -24.52
N ILE A 91 10.19 -2.10 -25.14
CA ILE A 91 11.09 -3.16 -25.66
C ILE A 91 12.01 -2.57 -26.74
N GLY A 92 11.49 -1.68 -27.61
CA GLY A 92 12.31 -0.96 -28.60
C GLY A 92 13.41 -0.08 -28.00
N LYS A 93 13.35 0.26 -26.70
CA LYS A 93 14.40 1.01 -25.98
C LYS A 93 15.37 0.10 -25.21
N ASN A 94 15.36 -1.22 -25.41
CA ASN A 94 16.23 -2.21 -24.74
C ASN A 94 16.17 -2.13 -23.19
N ILE A 95 14.99 -1.92 -22.61
CA ILE A 95 14.82 -1.84 -21.16
C ILE A 95 14.92 -3.24 -20.56
N SER A 96 15.85 -3.41 -19.63
CA SER A 96 15.98 -4.65 -18.87
C SER A 96 14.83 -4.78 -17.86
N ILE A 97 14.03 -5.81 -18.00
CA ILE A 97 12.93 -6.13 -17.09
C ILE A 97 13.45 -6.43 -15.68
N ASP A 98 14.58 -7.14 -15.57
CA ASP A 98 15.18 -7.44 -14.28
C ASP A 98 15.66 -6.18 -13.55
N LEU A 99 16.19 -5.21 -14.31
CA LEU A 99 16.57 -3.92 -13.73
C LEU A 99 15.32 -3.16 -13.27
N LEU A 100 14.25 -3.15 -14.06
CA LEU A 100 12.96 -2.54 -13.67
C LEU A 100 12.42 -3.17 -12.37
N LYS A 101 12.42 -4.51 -12.28
CA LYS A 101 12.00 -5.22 -11.07
C LYS A 101 12.83 -4.79 -9.86
N LYS A 102 14.15 -4.75 -9.99
CA LYS A 102 15.04 -4.31 -8.89
C LYS A 102 14.73 -2.89 -8.44
N VAL A 103 14.55 -1.95 -9.38
CA VAL A 103 14.23 -0.55 -9.05
C VAL A 103 12.91 -0.45 -8.28
N VAL A 104 11.87 -1.11 -8.78
CA VAL A 104 10.54 -1.08 -8.16
C VAL A 104 10.58 -1.72 -6.78
N LEU A 105 11.14 -2.93 -6.65
CA LEU A 105 11.18 -3.66 -5.39
C LEU A 105 12.01 -2.92 -4.34
N SER A 106 13.17 -2.38 -4.68
CA SER A 106 13.99 -1.62 -3.72
C SER A 106 13.25 -0.40 -3.16
N ARG A 107 12.47 0.30 -3.98
CA ARG A 107 11.68 1.44 -3.48
C ARG A 107 10.50 0.98 -2.62
N ILE A 108 9.88 -0.14 -2.96
CA ILE A 108 8.82 -0.75 -2.16
C ILE A 108 9.36 -1.13 -0.77
N GLU A 109 10.49 -1.81 -0.72
CA GLU A 109 11.17 -2.20 0.53
C GLU A 109 11.48 -0.96 1.39
N GLU A 110 12.01 0.08 0.80
CA GLU A 110 12.29 1.33 1.49
C GLU A 110 11.03 1.99 2.06
N ILE A 111 9.93 2.05 1.29
CA ILE A 111 8.64 2.59 1.76
C ILE A 111 8.19 1.83 3.01
N ILE A 112 8.24 0.52 2.98
CA ILE A 112 7.82 -0.32 4.11
C ILE A 112 8.76 -0.10 5.30
N GLU A 113 10.06 -0.23 5.09
CA GLU A 113 11.05 -0.08 6.15
C GLU A 113 10.95 1.28 6.87
N LEU A 114 10.90 2.38 6.12
CA LEU A 114 10.78 3.72 6.68
C LEU A 114 9.44 3.94 7.37
N SER A 115 8.35 3.38 6.83
CA SER A 115 7.04 3.46 7.47
C SER A 115 7.06 2.78 8.84
N PHE A 116 7.56 1.55 8.94
CA PHE A 116 7.63 0.82 10.19
C PHE A 116 8.63 1.43 11.18
N LYS A 117 9.77 1.92 10.71
CA LYS A 117 10.74 2.66 11.55
C LYS A 117 10.12 3.92 12.14
N SER A 118 9.26 4.60 11.39
CA SER A 118 8.65 5.88 11.79
C SER A 118 7.73 5.78 13.01
N ILE A 119 7.19 4.61 13.30
CA ILE A 119 6.28 4.35 14.43
C ILE A 119 6.91 3.51 15.56
N ASN A 120 8.22 3.26 15.50
CA ASN A 120 8.98 2.54 16.51
C ASN A 120 8.34 1.21 16.98
N ILE A 121 7.76 0.46 16.03
CA ILE A 121 7.10 -0.83 16.31
C ILE A 121 8.02 -1.81 17.02
N SER A 122 9.34 -1.75 16.76
CA SER A 122 10.34 -2.63 17.35
C SER A 122 10.36 -2.65 18.88
N ASN A 123 9.84 -1.61 19.54
CA ASN A 123 9.76 -1.53 20.99
C ASN A 123 8.51 -2.21 21.57
N ASN A 124 7.48 -2.44 20.76
CA ASN A 124 6.15 -2.86 21.20
C ASN A 124 5.74 -4.26 20.73
N ILE A 125 6.48 -4.83 19.80
CA ILE A 125 6.20 -6.15 19.23
C ILE A 125 7.42 -7.02 19.42
N ASP A 126 7.30 -8.08 20.24
CA ASP A 126 8.26 -9.16 20.20
C ASP A 126 8.32 -9.74 18.78
N LYS A 127 9.52 -9.98 18.24
CA LYS A 127 9.74 -10.51 16.88
C LYS A 127 8.99 -11.81 16.57
N GLN A 128 8.36 -12.42 17.57
CA GLN A 128 7.56 -13.64 17.47
C GLN A 128 6.05 -13.36 17.30
N GLN A 129 5.61 -12.11 17.38
CA GLN A 129 4.18 -11.79 17.33
C GLN A 129 3.73 -11.58 15.87
N ASN A 130 2.70 -12.30 15.47
CA ASN A 130 2.13 -12.24 14.14
C ASN A 130 1.49 -10.86 13.88
N LEU A 131 2.03 -10.14 12.92
CA LEU A 131 1.53 -8.85 12.48
C LEU A 131 0.71 -9.02 11.19
N ASN A 132 -0.49 -8.50 11.15
CA ASN A 132 -1.27 -8.40 9.91
C ASN A 132 -1.03 -7.05 9.26
N LEU A 133 -0.67 -7.08 7.98
CA LEU A 133 -0.48 -5.89 7.16
C LEU A 133 -1.66 -5.71 6.22
N VAL A 134 -2.22 -4.51 6.21
CA VAL A 134 -3.30 -4.10 5.32
C VAL A 134 -2.80 -2.99 4.44
N LEU A 135 -2.75 -3.23 3.13
CA LEU A 135 -2.31 -2.28 2.14
C LEU A 135 -3.53 -1.60 1.51
N ILE A 136 -3.56 -0.28 1.57
CA ILE A 136 -4.61 0.58 1.01
C ILE A 136 -3.99 1.70 0.17
N GLY A 137 -4.83 2.50 -0.47
CA GLY A 137 -4.40 3.59 -1.34
C GLY A 137 -4.05 3.13 -2.76
N LYS A 138 -4.08 4.08 -3.70
CA LYS A 138 -3.84 3.78 -5.13
C LYS A 138 -2.42 3.30 -5.41
N GLY A 139 -1.45 3.72 -4.60
CA GLY A 139 -0.06 3.28 -4.70
C GLY A 139 0.13 1.81 -4.30
N SER A 140 -0.76 1.26 -3.47
CA SER A 140 -0.70 -0.14 -3.05
C SER A 140 -0.90 -1.13 -4.20
N LYS A 141 -1.49 -0.69 -5.32
CA LYS A 141 -1.72 -1.54 -6.51
C LYS A 141 -0.43 -2.05 -7.17
N ILE A 142 0.70 -1.44 -6.86
CA ILE A 142 2.00 -1.92 -7.37
C ILE A 142 2.50 -3.15 -6.60
N PHE A 143 1.95 -3.38 -5.43
CA PHE A 143 2.34 -4.50 -4.58
C PHE A 143 1.59 -5.75 -5.00
N ASN A 144 2.33 -6.77 -5.35
CA ASN A 144 1.79 -8.09 -5.62
C ASN A 144 2.08 -9.01 -4.43
N LYS A 145 1.19 -9.98 -4.15
CA LYS A 145 1.40 -10.96 -3.08
C LYS A 145 2.73 -11.70 -3.20
N ASN A 146 3.20 -11.90 -4.43
CA ASN A 146 4.48 -12.57 -4.69
C ASN A 146 5.70 -11.64 -4.63
N SER A 147 5.47 -10.31 -4.58
CA SER A 147 6.54 -9.32 -4.43
C SER A 147 7.01 -9.18 -2.98
N PHE A 148 6.25 -9.74 -2.03
CA PHE A 148 6.55 -9.68 -0.61
C PHE A 148 7.39 -10.86 -0.16
N GLN A 149 8.56 -11.01 -0.74
CA GLN A 149 9.69 -11.64 -0.06
C GLN A 149 10.45 -10.55 0.72
N ILE A 150 9.72 -9.80 1.56
CA ILE A 150 10.37 -8.95 2.56
C ILE A 150 10.81 -9.91 3.67
N GLU A 151 11.83 -10.64 3.31
CA GLU A 151 12.52 -11.56 4.18
C GLU A 151 13.11 -10.76 5.34
N ASP A 152 12.91 -11.29 6.54
CA ASP A 152 13.69 -11.17 7.75
C ASP A 152 13.42 -10.04 8.75
N ASN A 153 12.79 -8.94 8.42
CA ASN A 153 12.63 -7.88 9.41
C ASN A 153 11.27 -7.84 10.12
N TYR A 154 10.21 -8.32 9.45
CA TYR A 154 8.86 -8.31 9.99
C TYR A 154 8.16 -9.64 9.74
N ASN A 155 7.68 -10.29 10.78
CA ASN A 155 6.96 -11.55 10.67
C ASN A 155 5.48 -11.26 10.38
N PHE A 156 5.13 -11.06 9.09
CA PHE A 156 3.74 -10.88 8.68
C PHE A 156 3.00 -12.20 8.69
N ASN A 157 1.92 -12.27 9.44
CA ASN A 157 1.00 -13.41 9.42
C ASN A 157 0.14 -13.41 8.15
N GLU A 158 -0.39 -12.24 7.81
CA GLU A 158 -1.23 -12.02 6.63
C GLU A 158 -0.95 -10.65 6.02
N ILE A 159 -0.98 -10.60 4.67
CA ILE A 159 -0.93 -9.36 3.91
C ILE A 159 -2.20 -9.27 3.07
N ASN A 160 -3.01 -8.28 3.37
CA ASN A 160 -4.28 -8.05 2.70
C ASN A 160 -4.24 -6.76 1.90
N PHE A 161 -4.84 -6.79 0.71
CA PHE A 161 -4.97 -5.65 -0.18
C PHE A 161 -6.44 -5.25 -0.24
N TYR A 162 -6.71 -3.98 0.04
CA TYR A 162 -8.04 -3.42 -0.10
C TYR A 162 -8.03 -2.30 -1.12
N GLU A 163 -8.90 -2.43 -2.11
CA GLU A 163 -9.12 -1.39 -3.08
C GLU A 163 -10.08 -0.35 -2.49
N GLU A 164 -9.63 0.90 -2.45
CA GLU A 164 -10.47 2.00 -2.00
C GLU A 164 -11.62 2.21 -2.98
N ASN A 165 -12.82 2.28 -2.42
CA ASN A 165 -14.02 2.66 -3.11
C ASN A 165 -14.58 3.94 -2.49
N ASP A 166 -14.76 4.98 -3.30
CA ASP A 166 -15.25 6.28 -2.84
C ASP A 166 -16.58 6.16 -2.08
N VAL A 167 -17.43 5.20 -2.48
CA VAL A 167 -18.71 4.92 -1.80
C VAL A 167 -18.50 4.39 -0.39
N GLU A 168 -17.52 3.53 -0.19
CA GLU A 168 -17.21 2.97 1.14
C GLU A 168 -16.58 4.03 2.06
N ILE A 169 -15.75 4.91 1.52
CA ILE A 169 -15.18 6.03 2.26
C ILE A 169 -16.29 6.96 2.74
N CYS A 170 -17.22 7.34 1.87
CA CYS A 170 -18.39 8.15 2.25
C CYS A 170 -19.27 7.44 3.29
N ARG A 171 -19.50 6.14 3.13
CA ARG A 171 -20.27 5.33 4.08
C ARG A 171 -19.60 5.26 5.45
N ALA A 172 -18.29 5.10 5.49
CA ALA A 172 -17.53 5.11 6.75
C ALA A 172 -17.64 6.48 7.46
N GLY A 173 -17.62 7.59 6.72
CA GLY A 173 -17.85 8.93 7.25
C GLY A 173 -19.25 9.09 7.87
N LEU A 174 -20.29 8.57 7.22
CA LEU A 174 -21.66 8.60 7.75
C LEU A 174 -21.78 7.78 9.04
N ILE A 175 -21.20 6.59 9.10
CA ILE A 175 -21.20 5.74 10.31
C ILE A 175 -20.46 6.43 11.44
N PHE A 176 -19.35 7.11 11.15
CA PHE A 176 -18.62 7.87 12.16
C PHE A 176 -19.47 9.00 12.73
N GLU A 177 -20.15 9.76 11.88
CA GLU A 177 -21.02 10.87 12.30
C GLU A 177 -22.19 10.38 13.18
N GLU A 178 -22.85 9.30 12.79
CA GLU A 178 -23.93 8.69 13.57
C GLU A 178 -23.47 8.25 14.97
N ASN A 179 -22.30 7.62 15.06
CA ASN A 179 -21.72 7.19 16.33
C ASN A 179 -21.36 8.40 17.21
N PHE A 180 -20.77 9.43 16.63
CA PHE A 180 -20.40 10.65 17.33
C PHE A 180 -21.62 11.39 17.90
N GLN A 181 -22.71 11.48 17.15
CA GLN A 181 -23.95 12.08 17.61
C GLN A 181 -24.57 11.25 18.75
N ASN A 182 -24.58 9.91 18.67
CA ASN A 182 -25.10 9.05 19.70
C ASN A 182 -24.31 9.13 21.02
N GLU A 183 -22.98 9.22 20.95
CA GLU A 183 -22.13 9.43 22.15
C GLU A 183 -22.40 10.77 22.81
N ASN A 184 -22.54 11.85 22.04
CA ASN A 184 -22.87 13.18 22.55
C ASN A 184 -24.24 13.20 23.25
N LEU A 185 -25.24 12.54 22.67
CA LEU A 185 -26.58 12.43 23.29
C LEU A 185 -26.55 11.62 24.60
N GLN A 186 -25.73 10.57 24.69
CA GLN A 186 -25.56 9.81 25.92
C GLN A 186 -24.85 10.61 27.02
N ASN A 187 -23.85 11.40 26.66
CA ASN A 187 -23.13 12.25 27.59
C ASN A 187 -24.02 13.40 28.12
N LEU A 188 -24.86 14.00 27.29
CA LEU A 188 -25.85 15.00 27.73
C LEU A 188 -26.86 14.41 28.73
N LYS A 189 -27.33 13.16 28.53
CA LYS A 189 -28.24 12.49 29.46
C LYS A 189 -27.59 12.12 30.80
N LYS A 190 -26.28 11.85 30.80
CA LYS A 190 -25.50 11.56 32.03
C LYS A 190 -25.28 12.81 32.89
N ASN A 191 -25.17 13.98 32.29
CA ASN A 191 -24.93 15.25 32.98
C ASN A 191 -26.23 15.89 33.51
N GLN A 192 -27.39 15.32 33.21
CA GLN A 192 -28.70 15.80 33.71
C GLN A 192 -29.21 14.96 34.90
N LYS A 193 -28.44 13.99 35.38
CA LYS A 193 -28.71 13.23 36.63
C LYS A 193 -27.71 13.65 37.69
#